data_e18376935255c34d0089383ec94ddff7
#
_entry.id   e18376935255c34d0089383ec94ddff7
#
_cell.length_a   1.000
_cell.length_b   1.000
_cell.length_c   1.000
_cell.angle_alpha   90.00
_cell.angle_beta   90.00
_cell.angle_gamma   90.00
#
_symmetry.space_group_name_H-M   'P 1'
#
loop_
_entity.id
_entity.type
_entity.pdbx_description
1 polymer ?
#
loop_
_entity_poly.entity_id
_entity_poly.type
_entity_poly.pdbx_seq_one_letter_code
_entity_poly.pdbx_strand_id
1 'polypeptide(L)'
;MDRNKAVFKLANFPPVLWINLDRFPDRKKYMEEQFDYWEIKDHHRISGIDGAEYESYLKGTVPPSMNDGEIACVMSHLSAIKYFVEETEHDEIFIMEDDVDLSLARHWNFTWKDVRRRVPVAFDCLQLTIINPNGITLKLHHRFINDFSAACYLITRHHANKLLKLHSRGSQWKIDQNIRPRAVSEDLIIDSGKSYATPLFNYRLDMGSAIHEEHIEIFHKNSNHALTDFWRENGSDVKIQEVMQLDEYCGRIPPQVYINQGKEEAKNV
;
A
#
# COMPACT_ATOMS: atom_id res chain seq x y z
N MET A 1 21.20 -0.52 -13.93
CA MET A 1 21.65 -1.48 -12.86
C MET A 1 21.53 -2.87 -13.42
N ASP A 2 22.49 -3.73 -13.14
CA ASP A 2 22.40 -5.17 -13.49
C ASP A 2 21.16 -5.79 -12.80
N ARG A 3 20.41 -6.65 -13.53
CA ARG A 3 19.20 -7.30 -13.03
C ARG A 3 19.45 -8.06 -11.73
N ASN A 4 20.54 -8.79 -11.62
CA ASN A 4 20.88 -9.57 -10.43
C ASN A 4 21.06 -8.69 -9.19
N LYS A 5 21.66 -7.51 -9.36
CA LYS A 5 21.78 -6.53 -8.28
C LYS A 5 20.44 -5.93 -7.88
N ALA A 6 19.53 -5.72 -8.84
CA ALA A 6 18.20 -5.23 -8.55
C ALA A 6 17.39 -6.28 -7.77
N VAL A 7 17.29 -7.50 -8.29
CA VAL A 7 16.54 -8.62 -7.68
C VAL A 7 16.97 -8.87 -6.23
N PHE A 8 18.26 -8.78 -5.95
CA PHE A 8 18.77 -8.94 -4.57
C PHE A 8 18.15 -7.94 -3.57
N LYS A 9 17.66 -6.77 -4.03
CA LYS A 9 17.01 -5.79 -3.15
C LYS A 9 15.72 -6.31 -2.52
N LEU A 10 15.00 -7.17 -3.24
CA LEU A 10 13.77 -7.82 -2.77
C LEU A 10 13.97 -9.31 -2.43
N ALA A 11 15.21 -9.76 -2.25
CA ALA A 11 15.47 -11.13 -1.82
C ALA A 11 14.78 -11.43 -0.47
N ASN A 12 14.13 -12.59 -0.36
CA ASN A 12 13.29 -13.00 0.77
C ASN A 12 12.12 -12.04 1.03
N PHE A 13 11.54 -11.52 -0.03
CA PHE A 13 10.30 -10.76 0.05
C PHE A 13 9.20 -11.66 0.62
N PRO A 14 8.34 -11.15 1.52
CA PRO A 14 7.22 -11.92 2.05
C PRO A 14 6.27 -12.41 0.95
N PRO A 15 5.44 -13.42 1.22
CA PRO A 15 4.38 -13.82 0.31
C PRO A 15 3.47 -12.65 -0.05
N VAL A 16 2.92 -12.68 -1.27
CA VAL A 16 2.10 -11.61 -1.83
C VAL A 16 0.73 -12.13 -2.21
N LEU A 17 -0.32 -11.53 -1.70
CA LEU A 17 -1.66 -11.59 -2.28
C LEU A 17 -1.89 -10.32 -3.08
N TRP A 18 -2.34 -10.46 -4.33
CA TRP A 18 -2.57 -9.28 -5.15
C TRP A 18 -3.95 -9.31 -5.80
N ILE A 19 -4.62 -8.18 -5.71
CA ILE A 19 -6.01 -8.00 -6.09
C ILE A 19 -6.05 -7.47 -7.53
N ASN A 20 -6.82 -8.13 -8.37
CA ASN A 20 -7.00 -7.71 -9.76
C ASN A 20 -8.41 -8.06 -10.23
N LEU A 21 -9.10 -7.10 -10.85
CA LEU A 21 -10.40 -7.34 -11.49
C LEU A 21 -10.23 -8.18 -12.76
N ASP A 22 -11.09 -9.17 -12.96
CA ASP A 22 -11.01 -10.10 -14.10
C ASP A 22 -11.09 -9.38 -15.46
N ARG A 23 -11.75 -8.22 -15.49
CA ARG A 23 -11.85 -7.40 -16.71
C ARG A 23 -10.59 -6.63 -17.08
N PHE A 24 -9.52 -6.67 -16.24
CA PHE A 24 -8.24 -6.00 -16.50
C PHE A 24 -7.08 -7.00 -16.72
N PRO A 25 -7.07 -7.76 -17.84
CA PRO A 25 -6.04 -8.73 -18.12
C PRO A 25 -4.65 -8.11 -18.32
N ASP A 26 -4.57 -6.87 -18.81
CA ASP A 26 -3.29 -6.18 -19.01
C ASP A 26 -2.62 -5.83 -17.68
N ARG A 27 -3.40 -5.42 -16.67
CA ARG A 27 -2.89 -5.21 -15.31
C ARG A 27 -2.45 -6.51 -14.66
N LYS A 28 -3.19 -7.61 -14.89
CA LYS A 28 -2.78 -8.96 -14.48
C LYS A 28 -1.41 -9.30 -15.05
N LYS A 29 -1.24 -9.17 -16.36
CA LYS A 29 0.02 -9.44 -17.06
C LYS A 29 1.16 -8.59 -16.52
N TYR A 30 0.92 -7.30 -16.27
CA TYR A 30 1.92 -6.40 -15.68
C TYR A 30 2.42 -6.90 -14.32
N MET A 31 1.53 -7.33 -13.42
CA MET A 31 1.92 -7.83 -12.11
C MET A 31 2.71 -9.14 -12.22
N GLU A 32 2.28 -10.07 -13.07
CA GLU A 32 2.99 -11.34 -13.33
C GLU A 32 4.40 -11.09 -13.88
N GLU A 33 4.57 -10.19 -14.86
CA GLU A 33 5.87 -9.78 -15.40
C GLU A 33 6.77 -9.13 -14.33
N GLN A 34 6.18 -8.36 -13.42
CA GLN A 34 6.88 -7.73 -12.32
C GLN A 34 7.38 -8.76 -11.31
N PHE A 35 6.55 -9.71 -10.91
CA PHE A 35 6.95 -10.81 -10.02
C PHE A 35 8.03 -11.68 -10.63
N ASP A 36 7.93 -12.00 -11.91
CA ASP A 36 8.99 -12.71 -12.65
C ASP A 36 10.31 -11.92 -12.69
N TYR A 37 10.22 -10.61 -12.93
CA TYR A 37 11.42 -9.76 -12.94
C TYR A 37 12.14 -9.76 -11.59
N TRP A 38 11.38 -9.63 -10.50
CA TRP A 38 11.89 -9.52 -9.13
C TRP A 38 12.13 -10.89 -8.47
N GLU A 39 11.84 -11.98 -9.17
CA GLU A 39 11.93 -13.37 -8.65
C GLU A 39 11.09 -13.60 -7.39
N ILE A 40 9.97 -12.90 -7.27
CA ILE A 40 8.97 -13.10 -6.21
C ILE A 40 8.12 -14.31 -6.62
N LYS A 41 8.40 -15.47 -6.04
CA LYS A 41 7.77 -16.75 -6.42
C LYS A 41 6.51 -17.06 -5.63
N ASP A 42 6.46 -16.56 -4.39
CA ASP A 42 5.33 -16.80 -3.49
C ASP A 42 4.31 -15.66 -3.63
N HIS A 43 3.48 -15.78 -4.65
CA HIS A 43 2.40 -14.83 -4.89
C HIS A 43 1.12 -15.54 -5.36
N HIS A 44 -0.03 -15.00 -4.97
CA HIS A 44 -1.33 -15.51 -5.37
C HIS A 44 -2.27 -14.37 -5.76
N ARG A 45 -2.97 -14.53 -6.88
CA ARG A 45 -3.95 -13.57 -7.35
C ARG A 45 -5.29 -13.78 -6.65
N ILE A 46 -5.86 -12.70 -6.15
CA ILE A 46 -7.23 -12.63 -5.64
C ILE A 46 -8.08 -11.92 -6.69
N SER A 47 -9.15 -12.56 -7.16
CA SER A 47 -10.13 -11.89 -8.04
C SER A 47 -10.81 -10.77 -7.25
N GLY A 48 -10.67 -9.54 -7.72
CA GLY A 48 -11.31 -8.38 -7.12
C GLY A 48 -12.83 -8.41 -7.35
N ILE A 49 -13.58 -7.86 -6.41
CA ILE A 49 -15.02 -7.66 -6.53
C ILE A 49 -15.27 -6.45 -7.41
N ASP A 50 -16.10 -6.59 -8.43
CA ASP A 50 -16.49 -5.49 -9.30
C ASP A 50 -17.50 -4.57 -8.61
N GLY A 51 -17.36 -3.24 -8.82
CA GLY A 51 -18.32 -2.27 -8.33
C GLY A 51 -19.77 -2.52 -8.79
N ALA A 52 -19.96 -3.18 -9.94
CA ALA A 52 -21.28 -3.56 -10.43
C ALA A 52 -21.91 -4.76 -9.67
N GLU A 53 -21.14 -5.48 -8.86
CA GLU A 53 -21.56 -6.74 -8.23
C GLU A 53 -21.50 -6.74 -6.70
N TYR A 54 -21.00 -5.65 -6.09
CA TYR A 54 -20.69 -5.60 -4.66
C TYR A 54 -21.89 -5.91 -3.75
N GLU A 55 -23.12 -5.59 -4.17
CA GLU A 55 -24.32 -5.79 -3.35
C GLU A 55 -24.52 -7.25 -2.94
N SER A 56 -24.14 -8.20 -3.78
CA SER A 56 -24.21 -9.63 -3.46
C SER A 56 -23.29 -10.05 -2.31
N TYR A 57 -22.23 -9.30 -2.09
CA TYR A 57 -21.23 -9.51 -1.05
C TYR A 57 -21.46 -8.66 0.21
N LEU A 58 -22.44 -7.75 0.18
CA LEU A 58 -22.69 -6.81 1.27
C LEU A 58 -23.70 -7.35 2.28
N LYS A 59 -23.40 -7.18 3.57
CA LYS A 59 -24.33 -7.39 4.68
C LYS A 59 -24.64 -6.07 5.38
N GLY A 60 -25.85 -5.60 5.26
CA GLY A 60 -26.28 -4.34 5.87
C GLY A 60 -26.13 -3.14 4.93
N THR A 61 -25.70 -2.01 5.46
CA THR A 61 -25.58 -0.74 4.74
C THR A 61 -24.15 -0.22 4.74
N VAL A 62 -23.85 0.68 3.82
CA VAL A 62 -22.58 1.39 3.71
C VAL A 62 -22.77 2.90 3.90
N PRO A 63 -21.73 3.65 4.23
CA PRO A 63 -21.79 5.11 4.28
C PRO A 63 -22.28 5.69 2.93
N PRO A 64 -23.24 6.62 2.93
CA PRO A 64 -23.74 7.23 1.69
C PRO A 64 -22.70 8.00 0.90
N SER A 65 -21.56 8.33 1.52
CA SER A 65 -20.45 9.04 0.90
C SER A 65 -19.52 8.15 0.08
N MET A 66 -19.73 6.83 0.08
CA MET A 66 -18.91 5.88 -0.68
C MET A 66 -19.54 5.56 -2.01
N ASN A 67 -18.73 5.51 -3.06
CA ASN A 67 -19.17 5.00 -4.36
C ASN A 67 -19.01 3.46 -4.45
N ASP A 68 -19.62 2.86 -5.45
CA ASP A 68 -19.63 1.40 -5.65
C ASP A 68 -18.23 0.81 -5.80
N GLY A 69 -17.33 1.54 -6.46
CA GLY A 69 -15.91 1.15 -6.60
C GLY A 69 -15.16 1.13 -5.28
N GLU A 70 -15.36 2.14 -4.42
CA GLU A 70 -14.76 2.18 -3.08
C GLU A 70 -15.26 1.03 -2.21
N ILE A 71 -16.56 0.73 -2.27
CA ILE A 71 -17.17 -0.37 -1.52
C ILE A 71 -16.59 -1.72 -1.97
N ALA A 72 -16.55 -1.94 -3.28
CA ALA A 72 -16.02 -3.15 -3.88
C ALA A 72 -14.52 -3.33 -3.61
N CYS A 73 -13.75 -2.23 -3.61
CA CYS A 73 -12.33 -2.23 -3.25
C CYS A 73 -12.13 -2.73 -1.81
N VAL A 74 -12.83 -2.15 -0.83
CA VAL A 74 -12.76 -2.61 0.57
C VAL A 74 -13.07 -4.11 0.70
N MET A 75 -14.12 -4.58 0.03
CA MET A 75 -14.50 -5.99 0.07
C MET A 75 -13.45 -6.89 -0.60
N SER A 76 -12.81 -6.42 -1.67
CA SER A 76 -11.72 -7.12 -2.33
C SER A 76 -10.52 -7.30 -1.39
N HIS A 77 -10.15 -6.24 -0.67
CA HIS A 77 -9.10 -6.32 0.35
C HIS A 77 -9.48 -7.26 1.50
N LEU A 78 -10.72 -7.20 1.99
CA LEU A 78 -11.21 -8.13 3.02
C LEU A 78 -11.20 -9.58 2.53
N SER A 79 -11.47 -9.82 1.24
CA SER A 79 -11.40 -11.15 0.62
C SER A 79 -9.95 -11.66 0.56
N ALA A 80 -8.99 -10.80 0.23
CA ALA A 80 -7.57 -11.13 0.31
C ALA A 80 -7.13 -11.44 1.74
N ILE A 81 -7.59 -10.67 2.72
CA ILE A 81 -7.33 -10.91 4.15
C ILE A 81 -7.95 -12.23 4.61
N LYS A 82 -9.13 -12.57 4.12
CA LYS A 82 -9.77 -13.86 4.42
C LYS A 82 -8.95 -15.01 3.86
N TYR A 83 -8.54 -14.94 2.61
CA TYR A 83 -7.66 -15.94 2.00
C TYR A 83 -6.35 -16.10 2.80
N PHE A 84 -5.73 -15.01 3.21
CA PHE A 84 -4.54 -15.04 4.05
C PHE A 84 -4.75 -15.87 5.32
N VAL A 85 -5.85 -15.66 6.02
CA VAL A 85 -6.12 -16.34 7.30
C VAL A 85 -6.53 -17.79 7.10
N GLU A 86 -7.35 -18.08 6.09
CA GLU A 86 -7.96 -19.40 5.89
C GLU A 86 -7.07 -20.37 5.08
N GLU A 87 -6.28 -19.85 4.13
CA GLU A 87 -5.59 -20.66 3.12
C GLU A 87 -4.05 -20.64 3.26
N THR A 88 -3.49 -19.89 4.20
CA THR A 88 -2.04 -19.84 4.40
C THR A 88 -1.67 -20.02 5.87
N GLU A 89 -0.37 -20.28 6.14
CA GLU A 89 0.17 -20.40 7.51
C GLU A 89 1.17 -19.27 7.85
N HIS A 90 1.30 -18.27 6.98
CA HIS A 90 2.26 -17.18 7.18
C HIS A 90 1.85 -16.27 8.35
N ASP A 91 2.81 -15.72 9.08
CA ASP A 91 2.57 -14.75 10.15
C ASP A 91 2.27 -13.35 9.62
N GLU A 92 2.79 -13.02 8.46
CA GLU A 92 2.59 -11.75 7.76
C GLU A 92 2.59 -11.95 6.24
N ILE A 93 1.89 -11.09 5.53
CA ILE A 93 1.77 -11.16 4.08
C ILE A 93 1.63 -9.75 3.48
N PHE A 94 2.13 -9.57 2.26
CA PHE A 94 1.79 -8.39 1.47
C PHE A 94 0.41 -8.52 0.86
N ILE A 95 -0.34 -7.43 0.88
CA ILE A 95 -1.52 -7.23 0.03
C ILE A 95 -1.22 -6.09 -0.92
N MET A 96 -1.40 -6.34 -2.22
CA MET A 96 -1.13 -5.39 -3.30
C MET A 96 -2.32 -5.24 -4.22
N GLU A 97 -2.52 -4.05 -4.76
CA GLU A 97 -3.38 -3.82 -5.93
C GLU A 97 -2.59 -4.07 -7.23
N ASP A 98 -3.29 -4.18 -8.34
CA ASP A 98 -2.73 -4.59 -9.63
C ASP A 98 -2.00 -3.47 -10.41
N ASP A 99 -1.80 -2.33 -9.79
CA ASP A 99 -1.04 -1.20 -10.32
C ASP A 99 0.22 -0.85 -9.51
N VAL A 100 0.54 -1.62 -8.48
CA VAL A 100 1.76 -1.41 -7.68
C VAL A 100 3.01 -1.50 -8.56
N ASP A 101 3.96 -0.58 -8.34
CA ASP A 101 5.26 -0.54 -9.02
C ASP A 101 6.40 -0.73 -8.00
N LEU A 102 7.09 -1.86 -8.09
CA LEU A 102 8.24 -2.21 -7.26
C LEU A 102 9.56 -1.63 -7.79
N SER A 103 9.53 -0.91 -8.92
CA SER A 103 10.74 -0.47 -9.63
C SER A 103 11.64 0.47 -8.84
N LEU A 104 11.09 1.19 -7.87
CA LEU A 104 11.85 2.07 -6.98
C LEU A 104 12.94 1.31 -6.19
N ALA A 105 12.72 0.03 -5.90
CA ALA A 105 13.71 -0.81 -5.22
C ALA A 105 15.06 -0.88 -5.96
N ARG A 106 15.10 -0.62 -7.27
CA ARG A 106 16.36 -0.55 -8.05
C ARG A 106 17.30 0.54 -7.57
N HIS A 107 16.73 1.60 -7.01
CA HIS A 107 17.48 2.79 -6.59
C HIS A 107 17.97 2.69 -5.14
N TRP A 108 17.46 1.73 -4.34
CA TRP A 108 17.88 1.58 -2.96
C TRP A 108 19.34 1.12 -2.84
N ASN A 109 20.04 1.55 -1.79
CA ASN A 109 21.33 1.00 -1.40
C ASN A 109 21.22 -0.08 -0.30
N PHE A 110 20.00 -0.44 0.08
CA PHE A 110 19.63 -1.44 1.09
C PHE A 110 18.74 -2.52 0.49
N THR A 111 18.32 -3.49 1.28
CA THR A 111 17.46 -4.60 0.90
C THR A 111 16.15 -4.60 1.70
N TRP A 112 15.15 -5.34 1.23
CA TRP A 112 13.92 -5.57 2.01
C TRP A 112 14.22 -6.14 3.41
N LYS A 113 15.20 -7.03 3.54
CA LYS A 113 15.65 -7.56 4.84
C LYS A 113 16.11 -6.46 5.80
N ASP A 114 16.75 -5.42 5.28
CA ASP A 114 17.18 -4.28 6.10
C ASP A 114 16.00 -3.43 6.56
N VAL A 115 14.99 -3.27 5.71
CA VAL A 115 13.71 -2.64 6.05
C VAL A 115 13.01 -3.45 7.14
N ARG A 116 12.76 -4.74 6.89
CA ARG A 116 11.97 -5.60 7.79
C ARG A 116 12.54 -5.69 9.21
N ARG A 117 13.86 -5.69 9.35
CA ARG A 117 14.54 -5.68 10.65
C ARG A 117 14.31 -4.43 11.48
N ARG A 118 13.83 -3.35 10.86
CA ARG A 118 13.62 -2.05 11.51
C ARG A 118 12.16 -1.67 11.68
N VAL A 119 11.27 -2.47 11.13
CA VAL A 119 9.83 -2.31 11.41
C VAL A 119 9.60 -2.58 12.89
N PRO A 120 8.82 -1.74 13.60
CA PRO A 120 8.50 -1.95 15.02
C PRO A 120 7.89 -3.33 15.28
N VAL A 121 8.33 -3.99 16.34
CA VAL A 121 8.00 -5.40 16.63
C VAL A 121 6.48 -5.66 16.73
N ALA A 122 5.74 -4.71 17.26
CA ALA A 122 4.31 -4.86 17.50
C ALA A 122 3.47 -4.01 16.53
N PHE A 123 3.74 -4.10 15.22
CA PHE A 123 2.90 -3.46 14.22
C PHE A 123 1.73 -4.37 13.82
N ASP A 124 0.67 -3.78 13.33
CA ASP A 124 -0.48 -4.47 12.72
C ASP A 124 -0.42 -4.36 11.19
N CYS A 125 -0.17 -3.14 10.67
CA CYS A 125 0.04 -2.86 9.25
C CYS A 125 1.25 -1.95 9.02
N LEU A 126 1.92 -2.15 7.87
CA LEU A 126 2.92 -1.24 7.33
C LEU A 126 2.50 -0.84 5.92
N GLN A 127 2.09 0.41 5.75
CA GLN A 127 1.72 1.00 4.46
C GLN A 127 2.97 1.41 3.70
N LEU A 128 3.09 1.02 2.43
CA LEU A 128 4.31 1.21 1.62
C LEU A 128 4.11 2.00 0.33
N THR A 129 2.86 2.29 -0.01
CA THR A 129 2.47 3.26 -1.03
C THR A 129 1.69 4.38 -0.38
N ILE A 130 2.02 5.62 -0.70
CA ILE A 130 1.38 6.78 -0.10
C ILE A 130 1.01 7.79 -1.19
N ILE A 131 -0.23 8.25 -1.14
CA ILE A 131 -0.72 9.42 -1.86
C ILE A 131 -1.05 10.46 -0.80
N ASN A 132 -0.34 11.58 -0.78
CA ASN A 132 -0.61 12.65 0.16
C ASN A 132 -0.56 14.01 -0.57
N PRO A 133 -1.69 14.72 -0.68
CA PRO A 133 -1.76 15.99 -1.41
C PRO A 133 -0.93 17.10 -0.75
N ASN A 134 -0.60 16.97 0.53
CA ASN A 134 0.18 17.94 1.31
C ASN A 134 1.68 17.62 1.32
N GLY A 135 2.09 16.54 0.66
CA GLY A 135 3.47 16.08 0.59
C GLY A 135 3.71 14.73 1.23
N ILE A 136 4.82 14.09 0.87
CA ILE A 136 5.17 12.74 1.29
C ILE A 136 6.29 12.79 2.32
N THR A 137 6.07 12.13 3.45
CA THR A 137 7.11 11.86 4.45
C THR A 137 7.80 10.54 4.12
N LEU A 138 9.11 10.56 3.91
CA LEU A 138 9.90 9.37 3.61
C LEU A 138 10.21 8.50 4.83
N LYS A 139 10.35 9.13 5.99
CA LYS A 139 10.66 8.40 7.22
C LYS A 139 9.49 7.54 7.67
N LEU A 140 9.81 6.43 8.32
CA LEU A 140 8.84 5.62 9.02
C LEU A 140 8.10 6.48 10.06
N HIS A 141 6.78 6.48 9.99
CA HIS A 141 5.95 7.25 10.91
C HIS A 141 4.66 6.47 11.24
N HIS A 142 3.98 6.87 12.31
CA HIS A 142 2.62 6.40 12.53
C HIS A 142 1.74 6.90 11.39
N ARG A 143 0.94 6.01 10.79
CA ARG A 143 0.10 6.38 9.66
C ARG A 143 -0.80 7.57 10.00
N PHE A 144 -0.86 8.52 9.08
CA PHE A 144 -1.81 9.64 9.13
C PHE A 144 -3.07 9.35 8.35
N ILE A 145 -4.16 10.01 8.73
CA ILE A 145 -5.41 9.92 7.99
C ILE A 145 -5.30 10.40 6.54
N ASN A 146 -4.34 11.27 6.24
CA ASN A 146 -4.10 11.80 4.89
C ASN A 146 -3.06 11.01 4.09
N ASP A 147 -2.50 9.94 4.65
CA ASP A 147 -1.67 8.99 3.90
C ASP A 147 -2.60 8.01 3.18
N PHE A 148 -3.17 8.47 2.07
CA PHE A 148 -4.06 7.66 1.26
C PHE A 148 -3.30 6.54 0.55
N SER A 149 -4.03 5.62 -0.03
CA SER A 149 -3.60 4.43 -0.76
C SER A 149 -3.51 3.17 0.08
N ALA A 150 -4.31 2.18 -0.29
CA ALA A 150 -4.17 0.80 0.17
C ALA A 150 -3.47 -0.09 -0.87
N ALA A 151 -2.85 0.51 -1.90
CA ALA A 151 -2.29 -0.24 -3.02
C ALA A 151 -1.18 -1.22 -2.62
N CYS A 152 -0.39 -0.92 -1.56
CA CYS A 152 0.61 -1.86 -1.05
C CYS A 152 0.80 -1.73 0.46
N TYR A 153 0.54 -2.81 1.18
CA TYR A 153 0.81 -2.88 2.62
C TYR A 153 1.18 -4.29 3.08
N LEU A 154 1.98 -4.36 4.14
CA LEU A 154 2.27 -5.59 4.88
C LEU A 154 1.32 -5.69 6.07
N ILE A 155 0.63 -6.81 6.24
CA ILE A 155 -0.33 -7.05 7.32
C ILE A 155 0.06 -8.28 8.14
N THR A 156 -0.11 -8.20 9.46
CA THR A 156 0.11 -9.34 10.34
C THR A 156 -1.13 -10.22 10.43
N ARG A 157 -0.93 -11.53 10.65
CA ARG A 157 -2.03 -12.49 10.89
C ARG A 157 -2.89 -12.10 12.09
N HIS A 158 -2.27 -11.52 13.12
CA HIS A 158 -3.00 -11.02 14.29
C HIS A 158 -4.06 -9.98 13.88
N HIS A 159 -3.66 -8.98 13.11
CA HIS A 159 -4.56 -7.92 12.66
C HIS A 159 -5.60 -8.44 11.65
N ALA A 160 -5.18 -9.30 10.72
CA ALA A 160 -6.07 -9.96 9.77
C ALA A 160 -7.22 -10.70 10.48
N ASN A 161 -6.91 -11.48 11.51
CA ASN A 161 -7.93 -12.16 12.33
C ASN A 161 -8.88 -11.19 13.04
N LYS A 162 -8.36 -10.05 13.53
CA LYS A 162 -9.19 -9.00 14.14
C LYS A 162 -10.17 -8.41 13.13
N LEU A 163 -9.70 -8.10 11.92
CA LEU A 163 -10.54 -7.57 10.85
C LEU A 163 -11.63 -8.57 10.45
N LEU A 164 -11.32 -9.86 10.29
CA LEU A 164 -12.32 -10.86 9.96
C LEU A 164 -13.39 -11.00 11.03
N LYS A 165 -13.03 -10.97 12.32
CA LYS A 165 -14.01 -10.99 13.42
C LYS A 165 -14.96 -9.79 13.37
N LEU A 166 -14.47 -8.63 12.95
CA LEU A 166 -15.27 -7.40 12.84
C LEU A 166 -16.17 -7.41 11.60
N HIS A 167 -15.65 -7.84 10.46
CA HIS A 167 -16.26 -7.56 9.16
C HIS A 167 -16.83 -8.79 8.45
N SER A 168 -16.36 -10.01 8.72
CA SER A 168 -16.88 -11.21 8.05
C SER A 168 -18.25 -11.63 8.61
N ARG A 169 -19.16 -11.97 7.71
CA ARG A 169 -20.50 -12.52 8.01
C ARG A 169 -20.79 -13.70 7.08
N GLY A 170 -20.01 -14.77 7.20
CA GLY A 170 -20.05 -15.92 6.30
C GLY A 170 -19.46 -15.57 4.94
N SER A 171 -20.31 -15.61 3.90
CA SER A 171 -19.92 -15.22 2.52
C SER A 171 -20.05 -13.72 2.25
N GLN A 172 -20.52 -12.93 3.21
CA GLN A 172 -20.76 -11.50 3.06
C GLN A 172 -19.88 -10.66 3.99
N TRP A 173 -19.73 -9.39 3.66
CA TRP A 173 -18.98 -8.41 4.41
C TRP A 173 -19.89 -7.37 5.06
N LYS A 174 -19.69 -7.12 6.35
CA LYS A 174 -20.30 -6.00 7.06
C LYS A 174 -19.31 -4.86 7.16
N ILE A 175 -19.57 -3.76 6.46
CA ILE A 175 -18.77 -2.54 6.54
C ILE A 175 -19.44 -1.64 7.58
N ASP A 176 -18.84 -1.56 8.77
CA ASP A 176 -19.45 -0.81 9.89
C ASP A 176 -19.13 0.68 9.76
N GLN A 177 -20.18 1.49 9.74
CA GLN A 177 -20.10 2.94 9.65
C GLN A 177 -19.59 3.62 10.93
N ASN A 178 -19.68 2.92 12.08
CA ASN A 178 -19.36 3.53 13.38
C ASN A 178 -17.88 3.53 13.72
N ILE A 179 -17.05 2.85 12.92
CA ILE A 179 -15.61 2.73 13.20
C ILE A 179 -14.86 3.98 12.74
N ARG A 180 -15.21 4.51 11.56
CA ARG A 180 -14.55 5.68 10.94
C ARG A 180 -15.56 6.51 10.15
N PRO A 181 -15.25 7.80 9.87
CA PRO A 181 -16.11 8.67 9.05
C PRO A 181 -16.37 8.12 7.65
N ARG A 182 -15.37 7.42 7.09
CA ARG A 182 -15.43 6.69 5.83
C ARG A 182 -15.00 5.24 6.09
N ALA A 183 -15.53 4.32 5.31
CA ALA A 183 -15.18 2.91 5.40
C ALA A 183 -14.31 2.47 4.19
N VAL A 184 -13.49 3.38 3.67
CA VAL A 184 -12.51 3.07 2.61
C VAL A 184 -11.40 2.16 3.13
N SER A 185 -10.70 1.49 2.22
CA SER A 185 -9.72 0.46 2.57
C SER A 185 -8.67 0.93 3.56
N GLU A 186 -8.17 2.15 3.40
CA GLU A 186 -7.17 2.73 4.29
C GLU A 186 -7.69 2.90 5.72
N ASP A 187 -8.91 3.41 5.86
CA ASP A 187 -9.49 3.70 7.17
C ASP A 187 -9.95 2.43 7.87
N LEU A 188 -10.57 1.51 7.12
CA LEU A 188 -11.12 0.31 7.71
C LEU A 188 -10.05 -0.73 8.02
N ILE A 189 -9.03 -0.88 7.18
CA ILE A 189 -8.00 -1.92 7.29
C ILE A 189 -6.76 -1.39 7.99
N ILE A 190 -6.17 -0.31 7.47
CA ILE A 190 -4.87 0.15 7.95
C ILE A 190 -5.02 0.93 9.25
N ASP A 191 -5.93 1.90 9.33
CA ASP A 191 -6.14 2.75 10.51
C ASP A 191 -6.78 2.04 11.71
N SER A 192 -7.34 0.86 11.51
CA SER A 192 -7.97 0.09 12.60
C SER A 192 -6.96 -0.64 13.48
N GLY A 193 -5.67 -0.60 13.12
CA GLY A 193 -4.56 -1.24 13.84
C GLY A 193 -3.46 -0.27 14.26
N LYS A 194 -2.41 -0.81 14.87
CA LYS A 194 -1.16 -0.10 15.11
C LYS A 194 -0.37 -0.05 13.80
N SER A 195 -0.60 1.00 13.04
CA SER A 195 -0.13 1.10 11.67
C SER A 195 0.95 2.16 11.50
N TYR A 196 1.92 1.81 10.68
CA TYR A 196 3.02 2.67 10.27
C TYR A 196 2.98 2.87 8.77
N ALA A 197 3.62 3.93 8.29
CA ALA A 197 3.74 4.24 6.89
C ALA A 197 5.16 4.66 6.53
N THR A 198 5.63 4.26 5.35
CA THR A 198 6.86 4.73 4.70
C THR A 198 6.74 4.43 3.20
N PRO A 199 6.92 5.42 2.30
CA PRO A 199 6.69 5.25 0.87
C PRO A 199 7.90 4.60 0.21
N LEU A 200 7.93 3.28 0.16
CA LEU A 200 9.01 2.51 -0.47
C LEU A 200 8.67 2.05 -1.89
N PHE A 201 7.39 1.91 -2.20
CA PHE A 201 6.91 1.52 -3.53
C PHE A 201 6.01 2.60 -4.12
N ASN A 202 5.81 2.52 -5.43
CA ASN A 202 4.96 3.42 -6.18
C ASN A 202 3.80 2.65 -6.83
N TYR A 203 3.06 3.29 -7.68
CA TYR A 203 1.96 2.73 -8.46
C TYR A 203 1.96 3.35 -9.85
N ARG A 204 1.35 2.65 -10.83
CA ARG A 204 1.28 3.06 -12.22
C ARG A 204 0.14 4.05 -12.44
N LEU A 205 0.48 5.23 -12.97
CA LEU A 205 -0.51 6.25 -13.33
C LEU A 205 -1.14 6.01 -14.70
N ASP A 206 -0.40 5.41 -15.62
CA ASP A 206 -0.78 5.18 -17.00
C ASP A 206 -1.78 4.02 -17.20
N MET A 207 -2.06 3.28 -16.13
CA MET A 207 -3.09 2.25 -16.14
C MET A 207 -4.50 2.77 -15.78
N GLY A 208 -4.62 4.06 -15.48
CA GLY A 208 -5.87 4.67 -15.04
C GLY A 208 -6.24 4.29 -13.61
N SER A 209 -7.37 4.81 -13.14
CA SER A 209 -7.99 4.40 -11.87
C SER A 209 -9.36 3.80 -12.15
N ALA A 210 -9.67 2.67 -11.49
CA ALA A 210 -10.99 2.06 -11.57
C ALA A 210 -12.02 2.76 -10.68
N ILE A 211 -11.58 3.67 -9.79
CA ILE A 211 -12.41 4.25 -8.73
C ILE A 211 -12.52 5.76 -8.88
N HIS A 212 -11.39 6.46 -9.12
CA HIS A 212 -11.28 7.93 -9.09
C HIS A 212 -10.36 8.43 -10.21
N GLU A 213 -10.85 8.44 -11.44
CA GLU A 213 -10.07 8.90 -12.60
C GLU A 213 -9.68 10.38 -12.48
N GLU A 214 -10.55 11.23 -11.92
CA GLU A 214 -10.33 12.65 -11.69
C GLU A 214 -9.24 12.97 -10.68
N HIS A 215 -8.94 12.07 -9.76
CA HIS A 215 -7.90 12.27 -8.74
C HIS A 215 -6.48 12.10 -9.26
N ILE A 216 -6.30 11.45 -10.42
CA ILE A 216 -4.98 11.18 -11.02
C ILE A 216 -4.20 12.47 -11.22
N GLU A 217 -4.81 13.48 -11.82
CA GLU A 217 -4.15 14.75 -12.12
C GLU A 217 -3.88 15.59 -10.87
N ILE A 218 -4.77 15.57 -9.92
CA ILE A 218 -4.77 16.50 -8.77
C ILE A 218 -3.89 15.97 -7.63
N PHE A 219 -3.99 14.68 -7.32
CA PHE A 219 -3.36 14.10 -6.13
C PHE A 219 -2.27 13.10 -6.47
N HIS A 220 -2.52 12.19 -7.42
CA HIS A 220 -1.65 11.05 -7.67
C HIS A 220 -0.34 11.45 -8.33
N LYS A 221 -0.37 12.29 -9.36
CA LYS A 221 0.83 12.69 -10.14
C LYS A 221 1.89 13.32 -9.25
N ASN A 222 1.51 14.25 -8.39
CA ASN A 222 2.47 14.96 -7.56
C ASN A 222 3.19 14.01 -6.60
N SER A 223 2.45 13.13 -5.92
CA SER A 223 3.01 12.14 -5.00
C SER A 223 3.90 11.14 -5.73
N ASN A 224 3.43 10.61 -6.86
CA ASN A 224 4.13 9.61 -7.66
C ASN A 224 5.45 10.15 -8.23
N HIS A 225 5.42 11.33 -8.85
CA HIS A 225 6.61 11.96 -9.44
C HIS A 225 7.63 12.35 -8.37
N ALA A 226 7.16 12.97 -7.29
CA ALA A 226 8.04 13.38 -6.20
C ALA A 226 8.78 12.18 -5.59
N LEU A 227 8.08 11.07 -5.37
CA LEU A 227 8.69 9.84 -4.85
C LEU A 227 9.66 9.21 -5.84
N THR A 228 9.29 9.15 -7.11
CA THR A 228 10.14 8.62 -8.20
C THR A 228 11.42 9.42 -8.33
N ASP A 229 11.31 10.74 -8.40
CA ASP A 229 12.46 11.65 -8.53
C ASP A 229 13.39 11.52 -7.31
N PHE A 230 12.82 11.52 -6.11
CA PHE A 230 13.62 11.35 -4.90
C PHE A 230 14.46 10.08 -4.91
N TRP A 231 13.85 8.92 -5.14
CA TRP A 231 14.57 7.63 -5.12
C TRP A 231 15.58 7.53 -6.26
N ARG A 232 15.24 8.05 -7.44
CA ARG A 232 16.16 8.07 -8.59
C ARG A 232 17.41 8.92 -8.33
N GLU A 233 17.24 10.08 -7.72
CA GLU A 233 18.32 11.04 -7.49
C GLU A 233 19.14 10.72 -6.23
N ASN A 234 18.51 10.24 -5.17
CA ASN A 234 19.13 10.13 -3.85
C ASN A 234 19.23 8.68 -3.33
N GLY A 235 18.57 7.73 -3.94
CA GLY A 235 18.40 6.38 -3.38
C GLY A 235 19.71 5.64 -3.10
N SER A 236 20.79 5.93 -3.87
CA SER A 236 22.12 5.36 -3.63
C SER A 236 22.77 5.85 -2.33
N ASP A 237 22.41 7.03 -1.84
CA ASP A 237 23.02 7.69 -0.70
C ASP A 237 22.16 7.64 0.56
N VAL A 238 20.86 7.34 0.39
CA VAL A 238 19.90 7.25 1.50
C VAL A 238 20.27 6.12 2.45
N LYS A 239 20.45 6.43 3.70
CA LYS A 239 20.73 5.43 4.73
C LYS A 239 19.43 4.84 5.26
N ILE A 240 19.31 3.51 5.23
CA ILE A 240 18.13 2.80 5.74
C ILE A 240 17.78 3.18 7.19
N GLN A 241 18.78 3.50 8.01
CA GLN A 241 18.57 3.94 9.39
C GLN A 241 17.80 5.25 9.46
N GLU A 242 18.00 6.14 8.49
CA GLU A 242 17.30 7.44 8.42
C GLU A 242 15.86 7.26 7.98
N VAL A 243 15.62 6.39 6.98
CA VAL A 243 14.27 6.08 6.47
C VAL A 243 13.45 5.34 7.52
N MET A 244 14.05 4.34 8.17
CA MET A 244 13.33 3.49 9.14
C MET A 244 13.45 3.99 10.59
N GLN A 245 13.94 5.19 10.80
CA GLN A 245 13.84 5.86 12.08
C GLN A 245 12.43 6.38 12.28
N LEU A 246 11.75 5.90 13.33
CA LEU A 246 10.39 6.35 13.63
C LEU A 246 10.37 7.86 13.90
N ASP A 247 9.58 8.56 13.13
CA ASP A 247 9.29 9.97 13.36
C ASP A 247 8.08 10.11 14.30
N GLU A 248 8.35 10.29 15.57
CA GLU A 248 7.34 10.39 16.62
C GLU A 248 6.52 11.69 16.54
N TYR A 249 7.02 12.70 15.84
CA TYR A 249 6.36 14.00 15.72
C TYR A 249 5.35 14.05 14.57
N CYS A 250 5.41 13.10 13.68
CA CYS A 250 4.53 13.01 12.53
C CYS A 250 3.03 13.04 12.87
N GLY A 251 2.60 12.62 14.03
CA GLY A 251 1.19 12.72 14.48
C GLY A 251 0.73 14.09 14.93
N ARG A 252 1.61 15.09 14.99
CA ARG A 252 1.31 16.44 15.57
C ARG A 252 1.55 17.58 14.59
N ILE A 253 2.31 17.35 13.54
CA ILE A 253 2.67 18.35 12.54
C ILE A 253 2.25 17.79 11.17
N PRO A 254 1.60 18.55 10.29
CA PRO A 254 1.32 18.10 8.93
C PRO A 254 2.57 17.53 8.29
N PRO A 255 2.50 16.45 7.52
CA PRO A 255 3.67 15.86 6.89
C PRO A 255 4.44 16.93 6.12
N GLN A 256 5.67 17.17 6.52
CA GLN A 256 6.54 18.06 5.76
C GLN A 256 7.01 17.34 4.51
N VAL A 257 7.07 18.06 3.41
CA VAL A 257 7.57 17.55 2.13
C VAL A 257 9.09 17.45 2.22
N TYR A 258 9.61 16.36 2.76
CA TYR A 258 11.07 16.14 2.83
C TYR A 258 11.71 16.07 1.43
N ILE A 259 10.92 15.79 0.40
CA ILE A 259 11.38 15.66 -0.99
C ILE A 259 11.76 17.02 -1.61
N ASN A 260 11.19 18.13 -1.15
CA ASN A 260 11.46 19.46 -1.72
C ASN A 260 12.51 20.29 -0.99
N GLN A 261 12.95 19.90 0.20
CA GLN A 261 13.90 20.69 0.98
C GLN A 261 15.29 20.78 0.33
N GLY A 262 15.73 19.80 -0.44
CA GLY A 262 17.00 19.85 -1.17
C GLY A 262 17.01 20.81 -2.38
N LYS A 263 15.83 21.29 -2.83
CA LYS A 263 15.77 22.21 -3.99
C LYS A 263 15.72 23.69 -3.60
N GLU A 264 15.32 24.02 -2.39
CA GLU A 264 15.30 25.43 -1.91
C GLU A 264 16.66 25.91 -1.38
N GLU A 265 17.42 25.04 -0.76
CA GLU A 265 18.79 25.39 -0.29
C GLU A 265 19.78 25.62 -1.44
N ALA A 266 19.57 24.97 -2.60
CA ALA A 266 20.40 25.17 -3.79
C ALA A 266 20.11 26.48 -4.57
N LYS A 267 19.09 27.25 -4.21
CA LYS A 267 18.76 28.55 -4.85
C LYS A 267 19.25 29.76 -4.08
N ASN A 268 19.82 29.56 -2.89
CA ASN A 268 20.30 30.64 -2.01
C ASN A 268 21.81 30.59 -1.77
N VAL A 269 22.58 29.95 -2.66
CA VAL A 269 24.04 30.00 -2.68
C VAL A 269 24.54 30.63 -3.96
#